data_01ca056a75f93eb96364a8f47049e878
#
_entry.id   01ca056a75f93eb96364a8f47049e878
#
_cell.length_a   1.000
_cell.length_b   1.000
_cell.length_c   1.000
_cell.angle_alpha   90.00
_cell.angle_beta   90.00
_cell.angle_gamma   90.00
#
_symmetry.space_group_name_H-M   'P 1'
#
loop_
_entity.id
_entity.type
_entity.pdbx_description
1 polymer ?
#
loop_
_entity_poly.entity_id
_entity_poly.type
_entity_poly.pdbx_seq_one_letter_code
_entity_poly.pdbx_strand_id
1 'polypeptide(L)'
;EAHMIGDPERGPTLEMTIAKLLETLDSPQILCLSATVRNTREIAEWLEAVPIESDFRPVPLREGVLQGGRIFFSDGETRVLRGSGDPLTALVLDCLMDGGQVLVFALTRRKAESYAERLAQSLSSLNFPGESGRERLEEYSRRVLEEAESPFAERLAALVSRGTAFHHAGLGHLHRRIIEDAFREGVIPVLCATPTLAAGVNLPARMVVIPEYRRFNSKSGMRGLSVTEYKQFCGRAGRPLYDKIGYSILVASNRTEAEYLMEKYIHGMPEKVYSVLGSERHLRSHILSLISSGLAKSELGLRRIIGRTFYAHIFGTQGLVEKIDTVLAMLESHSLITREEGLEATRLGARVSELYIDPLTCVEVLNYTAGLDRLSTLAALQIICLTPDLSDLWVSRIRSTTVMRILDELGEELLVKLPDPEAYPEEYENHIDALKNALVLWAWVNEVHEREIYERYNVEPGDFAALRERAEWISYSASSVLEVVGRRKLSAQYRILTERLRHGVMEELLELVTLPEIGRVRGRMLWRSGFKKLEDVRRASIDDLAKVPGIGTAIASKIKRAAEDLGSEA
;
A
#
# COMPACT_ATOMS: atom_id res chain seq x y z
N GLU A 1 -0.81 4.21 17.92
CA GLU A 1 -1.30 5.09 16.84
C GLU A 1 -2.84 5.28 16.91
N ALA A 2 -3.37 5.73 18.10
CA ALA A 2 -4.83 5.82 18.32
C ALA A 2 -5.55 6.73 17.30
N HIS A 3 -4.88 7.73 16.76
CA HIS A 3 -5.44 8.59 15.70
C HIS A 3 -5.80 7.82 14.41
N MET A 4 -5.25 6.61 14.22
CA MET A 4 -5.57 5.75 13.09
C MET A 4 -7.01 5.19 13.12
N ILE A 5 -7.77 5.40 14.20
CA ILE A 5 -9.22 5.07 14.23
C ILE A 5 -9.98 5.77 13.09
N GLY A 6 -9.51 6.97 12.67
CA GLY A 6 -10.07 7.68 11.52
C GLY A 6 -9.55 7.23 10.14
N ASP A 7 -8.63 6.27 10.09
CA ASP A 7 -8.10 5.75 8.83
C ASP A 7 -9.11 4.80 8.16
N PRO A 8 -9.45 5.01 6.87
CA PRO A 8 -10.48 4.21 6.20
C PRO A 8 -10.19 2.69 6.12
N GLU A 9 -8.91 2.29 6.09
CA GLU A 9 -8.54 0.88 5.95
C GLU A 9 -8.25 0.21 7.30
N ARG A 10 -7.53 0.91 8.20
CA ARG A 10 -7.05 0.34 9.47
C ARG A 10 -7.93 0.69 10.67
N GLY A 11 -8.63 1.82 10.60
CA GLY A 11 -9.45 2.32 11.71
C GLY A 11 -10.51 1.34 12.18
N PRO A 12 -11.34 0.77 11.30
CA PRO A 12 -12.37 -0.19 11.68
C PRO A 12 -11.82 -1.42 12.40
N THR A 13 -10.70 -1.97 11.93
CA THR A 13 -10.06 -3.13 12.56
C THR A 13 -9.48 -2.78 13.94
N LEU A 14 -8.81 -1.63 14.07
CA LEU A 14 -8.28 -1.14 15.34
C LEU A 14 -9.41 -0.95 16.36
N GLU A 15 -10.47 -0.26 15.98
CA GLU A 15 -11.61 0.04 16.81
C GLU A 15 -12.34 -1.24 17.28
N MET A 16 -12.62 -2.15 16.35
CA MET A 16 -13.25 -3.44 16.68
C MET A 16 -12.37 -4.32 17.55
N THR A 17 -11.05 -4.27 17.37
CA THR A 17 -10.12 -5.00 18.25
C THR A 17 -10.19 -4.47 19.67
N ILE A 18 -10.21 -3.15 19.85
CA ILE A 18 -10.38 -2.53 21.17
C ILE A 18 -11.75 -2.89 21.79
N ALA A 19 -12.84 -2.80 21.01
CA ALA A 19 -14.18 -3.17 21.50
C ALA A 19 -14.25 -4.64 21.94
N LYS A 20 -13.60 -5.56 21.20
CA LYS A 20 -13.45 -6.98 21.59
C LYS A 20 -12.69 -7.13 22.91
N LEU A 21 -11.56 -6.43 23.08
CA LEU A 21 -10.77 -6.48 24.33
C LEU A 21 -11.57 -5.95 25.52
N LEU A 22 -12.29 -4.85 25.36
CA LEU A 22 -13.16 -4.28 26.40
C LEU A 22 -14.33 -5.19 26.79
N GLU A 23 -14.78 -6.07 25.89
CA GLU A 23 -15.85 -7.03 26.19
C GLU A 23 -15.33 -8.32 26.81
N THR A 24 -14.14 -8.78 26.41
CA THR A 24 -13.62 -10.11 26.77
C THR A 24 -12.74 -10.12 28.00
N LEU A 25 -12.09 -8.99 28.30
CA LEU A 25 -11.16 -8.89 29.42
C LEU A 25 -11.80 -8.08 30.58
N ASP A 26 -11.57 -8.55 31.79
CA ASP A 26 -11.99 -7.82 32.97
C ASP A 26 -10.99 -6.70 33.28
N SER A 27 -11.40 -5.44 33.07
CA SER A 27 -10.61 -4.22 33.31
C SER A 27 -9.20 -4.23 32.67
N PRO A 28 -9.08 -4.37 31.34
CA PRO A 28 -7.77 -4.38 30.71
C PRO A 28 -7.06 -3.02 30.84
N GLN A 29 -5.77 -3.03 31.16
CA GLN A 29 -4.97 -1.82 31.10
C GLN A 29 -4.64 -1.48 29.65
N ILE A 30 -5.14 -0.33 29.17
CA ILE A 30 -4.94 0.12 27.78
C ILE A 30 -4.05 1.37 27.79
N LEU A 31 -2.91 1.29 27.08
CA LEU A 31 -2.05 2.43 26.78
C LEU A 31 -2.15 2.77 25.31
N CYS A 32 -2.69 3.95 25.00
CA CYS A 32 -2.78 4.47 23.64
C CYS A 32 -1.75 5.57 23.40
N LEU A 33 -0.90 5.39 22.40
CA LEU A 33 -0.04 6.45 21.88
C LEU A 33 -0.68 7.04 20.65
N SER A 34 -0.63 8.36 20.50
CA SER A 34 -1.25 9.06 19.38
C SER A 34 -0.41 10.25 18.92
N ALA A 35 -0.47 10.56 17.63
CA ALA A 35 -0.12 11.88 17.16
C ALA A 35 -1.12 12.93 17.71
N THR A 36 -0.82 14.20 17.51
CA THR A 36 -1.68 15.31 17.95
C THR A 36 -3.06 15.22 17.29
N VAL A 37 -4.11 15.08 18.09
CA VAL A 37 -5.51 15.09 17.67
C VAL A 37 -6.30 16.05 18.54
N ARG A 38 -7.37 16.62 17.99
CA ARG A 38 -8.16 17.64 18.70
C ARG A 38 -9.05 17.06 19.81
N ASN A 39 -9.51 15.83 19.63
CA ASN A 39 -10.48 15.19 20.51
C ASN A 39 -9.90 14.08 21.40
N THR A 40 -8.71 14.28 21.92
CA THR A 40 -8.04 13.38 22.88
C THR A 40 -8.94 12.99 24.04
N ARG A 41 -9.72 13.95 24.56
CA ARG A 41 -10.65 13.72 25.69
C ARG A 41 -11.79 12.77 25.31
N GLU A 42 -12.40 12.93 24.13
CA GLU A 42 -13.47 12.03 23.65
C GLU A 42 -12.95 10.59 23.50
N ILE A 43 -11.71 10.42 23.01
CA ILE A 43 -11.07 9.10 22.92
C ILE A 43 -10.77 8.53 24.30
N ALA A 44 -10.32 9.37 25.23
CA ALA A 44 -10.05 8.96 26.61
C ALA A 44 -11.35 8.58 27.36
N GLU A 45 -12.44 9.34 27.20
CA GLU A 45 -13.76 9.02 27.74
C GLU A 45 -14.28 7.67 27.21
N TRP A 46 -14.14 7.40 25.91
CA TRP A 46 -14.49 6.12 25.33
C TRP A 46 -13.75 4.93 25.97
N LEU A 47 -12.45 5.13 26.27
CA LEU A 47 -11.58 4.08 26.83
C LEU A 47 -11.56 4.07 28.37
N GLU A 48 -12.31 4.94 29.02
CA GLU A 48 -12.25 5.17 30.48
C GLU A 48 -10.79 5.43 30.94
N ALA A 49 -10.02 6.15 30.13
CA ALA A 49 -8.61 6.40 30.31
C ALA A 49 -8.32 7.85 30.71
N VAL A 50 -7.13 8.09 31.23
CA VAL A 50 -6.65 9.43 31.57
C VAL A 50 -5.91 10.02 30.37
N PRO A 51 -6.35 11.15 29.79
CA PRO A 51 -5.63 11.82 28.72
C PRO A 51 -4.35 12.48 29.24
N ILE A 52 -3.23 12.19 28.60
CA ILE A 52 -1.94 12.84 28.89
C ILE A 52 -1.53 13.59 27.63
N GLU A 53 -1.53 14.90 27.71
CA GLU A 53 -1.10 15.80 26.61
C GLU A 53 0.24 16.42 26.97
N SER A 54 1.16 16.48 26.00
CA SER A 54 2.48 17.05 26.18
C SER A 54 2.94 17.75 24.92
N ASP A 55 3.46 18.96 25.08
CA ASP A 55 4.09 19.75 24.02
C ASP A 55 5.61 19.48 23.93
N PHE A 56 6.10 18.49 24.66
CA PHE A 56 7.52 18.18 24.67
C PHE A 56 8.01 17.75 23.28
N ARG A 57 9.06 18.41 22.80
CA ARG A 57 9.81 18.04 21.61
C ARG A 57 11.29 17.94 21.92
N PRO A 58 11.98 16.87 21.48
CA PRO A 58 13.42 16.72 21.68
C PRO A 58 14.23 17.79 20.91
N VAL A 59 13.70 18.29 19.79
CA VAL A 59 14.26 19.39 19.00
C VAL A 59 13.19 20.47 18.84
N PRO A 60 13.41 21.72 19.30
CA PRO A 60 12.49 22.82 19.09
C PRO A 60 12.14 23.01 17.61
N LEU A 61 10.86 23.26 17.31
CA LEU A 61 10.34 23.47 15.97
C LEU A 61 10.09 24.95 15.71
N ARG A 62 10.53 25.46 14.57
CA ARG A 62 10.09 26.75 14.03
C ARG A 62 9.28 26.54 12.75
N GLU A 63 8.03 26.92 12.82
CA GLU A 63 7.10 26.85 11.70
C GLU A 63 7.05 28.21 11.01
N GLY A 64 6.98 28.22 9.67
CA GLY A 64 6.94 29.47 8.91
C GLY A 64 6.39 29.30 7.51
N VAL A 65 6.15 30.45 6.86
CA VAL A 65 5.68 30.54 5.47
C VAL A 65 6.70 31.35 4.67
N LEU A 66 7.18 30.77 3.58
CA LEU A 66 8.02 31.46 2.61
C LEU A 66 7.15 32.22 1.62
N GLN A 67 7.38 33.50 1.45
CA GLN A 67 6.78 34.35 0.44
C GLN A 67 7.78 35.42 -0.04
N GLY A 68 7.93 35.57 -1.35
CA GLY A 68 8.79 36.61 -1.93
C GLY A 68 10.26 36.57 -1.48
N GLY A 69 10.83 35.37 -1.25
CA GLY A 69 12.23 35.19 -0.79
C GLY A 69 12.43 35.46 0.71
N ARG A 70 11.37 35.65 1.48
CA ARG A 70 11.40 35.87 2.93
C ARG A 70 10.54 34.85 3.67
N ILE A 71 11.07 34.24 4.72
CA ILE A 71 10.34 33.37 5.62
C ILE A 71 9.73 34.21 6.74
N PHE A 72 8.43 34.07 6.96
CA PHE A 72 7.69 34.62 8.09
C PHE A 72 7.44 33.49 9.09
N PHE A 73 7.99 33.60 10.28
CA PHE A 73 7.84 32.57 11.31
C PHE A 73 6.64 32.86 12.23
N SER A 74 6.15 31.81 12.91
CA SER A 74 5.04 31.87 13.87
C SER A 74 5.29 32.81 15.06
N ASP A 75 6.52 33.04 15.44
CA ASP A 75 6.96 33.94 16.51
C ASP A 75 7.07 35.41 16.07
N GLY A 76 6.71 35.74 14.82
CA GLY A 76 6.78 37.08 14.24
C GLY A 76 8.16 37.46 13.68
N GLU A 77 9.19 36.64 13.89
CA GLU A 77 10.49 36.87 13.26
C GLU A 77 10.44 36.64 11.74
N THR A 78 11.34 37.26 11.03
CA THR A 78 11.48 37.10 9.58
C THR A 78 12.93 36.82 9.20
N ARG A 79 13.12 35.94 8.19
CA ARG A 79 14.45 35.62 7.64
C ARG A 79 14.44 35.74 6.12
N VAL A 80 15.38 36.48 5.57
CA VAL A 80 15.61 36.52 4.12
C VAL A 80 16.45 35.35 3.71
N LEU A 81 16.07 34.63 2.64
CA LEU A 81 16.83 33.52 2.10
C LEU A 81 18.14 34.00 1.46
N ARG A 82 19.17 33.19 1.62
CA ARG A 82 20.44 33.35 0.91
C ARG A 82 20.30 32.71 -0.48
N GLY A 83 19.97 33.47 -1.46
CA GLY A 83 19.81 32.99 -2.83
C GLY A 83 18.61 33.61 -3.55
N SER A 84 18.61 33.51 -4.87
CA SER A 84 17.55 33.99 -5.74
C SER A 84 17.09 32.84 -6.65
N GLY A 85 15.87 32.92 -7.18
CA GLY A 85 15.32 31.94 -8.09
C GLY A 85 14.06 31.25 -7.57
N ASP A 86 13.89 29.98 -7.92
CA ASP A 86 12.74 29.20 -7.50
C ASP A 86 12.69 29.02 -5.97
N PRO A 87 11.54 29.33 -5.33
CA PRO A 87 11.40 29.32 -3.87
C PRO A 87 11.81 28.02 -3.19
N LEU A 88 11.43 26.86 -3.76
CA LEU A 88 11.80 25.56 -3.21
C LEU A 88 13.31 25.33 -3.27
N THR A 89 13.91 25.62 -4.41
CA THR A 89 15.36 25.49 -4.59
C THR A 89 16.13 26.39 -3.62
N ALA A 90 15.70 27.66 -3.48
CA ALA A 90 16.34 28.61 -2.56
C ALA A 90 16.27 28.13 -1.09
N LEU A 91 15.14 27.58 -0.63
CA LEU A 91 14.99 26.98 0.70
C LEU A 91 15.93 25.79 0.92
N VAL A 92 15.95 24.87 -0.04
CA VAL A 92 16.79 23.66 0.02
C VAL A 92 18.26 24.07 0.12
N LEU A 93 18.72 24.94 -0.78
CA LEU A 93 20.13 25.40 -0.78
C LEU A 93 20.51 26.13 0.51
N ASP A 94 19.62 27.00 1.02
CA ASP A 94 19.87 27.71 2.29
C ASP A 94 20.06 26.74 3.47
N CYS A 95 19.28 25.66 3.52
CA CYS A 95 19.43 24.62 4.55
C CYS A 95 20.70 23.78 4.37
N LEU A 96 21.04 23.41 3.12
CA LEU A 96 22.23 22.60 2.82
C LEU A 96 23.53 23.36 3.10
N MET A 97 23.57 24.68 2.86
CA MET A 97 24.72 25.52 3.21
C MET A 97 25.03 25.52 4.72
N ASP A 98 23.99 25.30 5.54
CA ASP A 98 24.14 25.16 7.00
C ASP A 98 24.36 23.68 7.43
N GLY A 99 24.64 22.77 6.49
CA GLY A 99 24.87 21.34 6.75
C GLY A 99 23.61 20.56 7.18
N GLY A 100 22.40 21.08 6.85
CA GLY A 100 21.13 20.40 7.13
C GLY A 100 20.74 19.42 6.05
N GLN A 101 19.84 18.50 6.37
CA GLN A 101 19.09 17.67 5.39
C GLN A 101 17.69 18.24 5.22
N VAL A 102 17.12 18.03 4.03
CA VAL A 102 15.79 18.53 3.68
C VAL A 102 14.87 17.40 3.25
N LEU A 103 13.67 17.37 3.84
CA LEU A 103 12.57 16.53 3.44
C LEU A 103 11.49 17.38 2.78
N VAL A 104 11.20 17.15 1.51
CA VAL A 104 10.17 17.85 0.75
C VAL A 104 8.93 16.99 0.64
N PHE A 105 7.81 17.42 1.22
CA PHE A 105 6.55 16.72 1.08
C PHE A 105 5.77 17.18 -0.15
N ALA A 106 5.60 16.25 -1.10
CA ALA A 106 4.82 16.44 -2.30
C ALA A 106 3.47 15.70 -2.17
N LEU A 107 2.38 16.33 -2.58
CA LEU A 107 1.03 15.74 -2.42
C LEU A 107 0.70 14.66 -3.46
N THR A 108 1.55 14.45 -4.47
CA THR A 108 1.41 13.40 -5.49
C THR A 108 2.76 12.79 -5.83
N ARG A 109 2.78 11.52 -6.29
CA ARG A 109 3.98 10.81 -6.74
C ARG A 109 4.73 11.60 -7.82
N ARG A 110 4.01 12.01 -8.87
CA ARG A 110 4.58 12.79 -9.98
C ARG A 110 5.25 14.09 -9.52
N LYS A 111 4.67 14.77 -8.50
CA LYS A 111 5.29 15.98 -7.91
C LYS A 111 6.55 15.63 -7.12
N ALA A 112 6.56 14.54 -6.36
CA ALA A 112 7.75 14.08 -5.63
C ALA A 112 8.93 13.84 -6.59
N GLU A 113 8.68 13.14 -7.70
CA GLU A 113 9.65 12.89 -8.75
C GLU A 113 10.13 14.21 -9.41
N SER A 114 9.19 15.07 -9.81
CA SER A 114 9.50 16.36 -10.47
C SER A 114 10.31 17.29 -9.57
N TYR A 115 10.04 17.33 -8.25
CA TYR A 115 10.84 18.09 -7.30
C TYR A 115 12.24 17.51 -7.14
N ALA A 116 12.38 16.19 -7.05
CA ALA A 116 13.67 15.53 -6.98
C ALA A 116 14.54 15.82 -8.21
N GLU A 117 13.95 15.76 -9.43
CA GLU A 117 14.64 16.09 -10.68
C GLU A 117 15.11 17.54 -10.74
N ARG A 118 14.21 18.48 -10.42
CA ARG A 118 14.55 19.91 -10.42
C ARG A 118 15.65 20.24 -9.43
N LEU A 119 15.57 19.68 -8.22
CA LEU A 119 16.59 19.88 -7.19
C LEU A 119 17.92 19.22 -7.56
N ALA A 120 17.91 18.04 -8.18
CA ALA A 120 19.12 17.38 -8.70
C ALA A 120 19.87 18.25 -9.72
N GLN A 121 19.14 18.90 -10.64
CA GLN A 121 19.73 19.84 -11.61
C GLN A 121 20.39 21.02 -10.90
N SER A 122 19.73 21.60 -9.90
CA SER A 122 20.25 22.73 -9.14
C SER A 122 21.48 22.37 -8.31
N LEU A 123 21.49 21.21 -7.64
CA LEU A 123 22.65 20.72 -6.87
C LEU A 123 23.85 20.43 -7.75
N SER A 124 23.63 19.82 -8.93
CA SER A 124 24.69 19.54 -9.90
C SER A 124 25.39 20.82 -10.38
N SER A 125 24.62 21.90 -10.62
CA SER A 125 25.16 23.18 -11.06
C SER A 125 26.06 23.86 -10.00
N LEU A 126 25.87 23.51 -8.72
CA LEU A 126 26.63 24.03 -7.57
C LEU A 126 27.78 23.10 -7.13
N ASN A 127 28.01 22.02 -7.87
CA ASN A 127 29.05 21.03 -7.55
C ASN A 127 28.90 20.41 -6.15
N PHE A 128 27.65 20.25 -5.67
CA PHE A 128 27.32 19.66 -4.37
C PHE A 128 27.12 18.12 -4.51
N PRO A 129 27.58 17.29 -3.53
CA PRO A 129 28.16 17.64 -2.24
C PRO A 129 29.71 17.73 -2.19
N GLY A 130 30.41 17.86 -3.27
CA GLY A 130 31.87 17.80 -3.35
C GLY A 130 32.40 16.37 -3.51
N GLU A 131 33.74 16.20 -3.67
CA GLU A 131 34.35 14.91 -4.06
C GLU A 131 34.11 13.78 -3.05
N SER A 132 34.33 14.01 -1.77
CA SER A 132 34.17 12.97 -0.72
C SER A 132 32.73 12.47 -0.54
N GLY A 133 31.74 13.29 -0.84
CA GLY A 133 30.33 12.88 -0.79
C GLY A 133 29.88 12.12 -2.04
N ARG A 134 30.54 12.33 -3.18
CA ARG A 134 30.18 11.69 -4.45
C ARG A 134 30.40 10.19 -4.45
N GLU A 135 31.50 9.70 -3.90
CA GLU A 135 31.77 8.26 -3.84
C GLU A 135 30.65 7.48 -3.13
N ARG A 136 30.14 8.01 -2.02
CA ARG A 136 29.02 7.40 -1.29
C ARG A 136 27.70 7.48 -2.08
N LEU A 137 27.44 8.58 -2.77
CA LEU A 137 26.27 8.71 -3.64
C LEU A 137 26.32 7.73 -4.81
N GLU A 138 27.49 7.53 -5.41
CA GLU A 138 27.68 6.56 -6.51
C GLU A 138 27.53 5.11 -6.01
N GLU A 139 27.97 4.81 -4.78
CA GLU A 139 27.74 3.50 -4.16
C GLU A 139 26.24 3.21 -4.04
N TYR A 140 25.46 4.14 -3.46
CA TYR A 140 24.02 3.98 -3.32
C TYR A 140 23.28 3.96 -4.67
N SER A 141 23.75 4.75 -5.64
CA SER A 141 23.25 4.72 -7.02
C SER A 141 23.42 3.34 -7.67
N ARG A 142 24.59 2.70 -7.50
CA ARG A 142 24.82 1.32 -7.95
C ARG A 142 23.90 0.31 -7.26
N ARG A 143 23.75 0.40 -5.93
CA ARG A 143 22.83 -0.47 -5.17
C ARG A 143 21.40 -0.39 -5.69
N VAL A 144 20.93 0.81 -6.09
CA VAL A 144 19.61 0.99 -6.69
C VAL A 144 19.51 0.26 -8.04
N LEU A 145 20.55 0.29 -8.88
CA LEU A 145 20.56 -0.40 -10.18
C LEU A 145 20.70 -1.92 -10.06
N GLU A 146 21.47 -2.40 -9.07
CA GLU A 146 21.67 -3.82 -8.83
C GLU A 146 20.39 -4.53 -8.37
N GLU A 147 19.48 -3.80 -7.74
CA GLU A 147 18.24 -4.36 -7.19
C GLU A 147 17.21 -4.72 -8.27
N ALA A 148 17.04 -3.90 -9.29
CA ALA A 148 16.17 -4.19 -10.44
C ALA A 148 16.51 -3.34 -11.67
N GLU A 149 16.57 -3.97 -12.81
CA GLU A 149 16.67 -3.28 -14.10
C GLU A 149 15.28 -2.78 -14.54
N SER A 150 14.98 -1.53 -14.22
CA SER A 150 13.74 -0.88 -14.64
C SER A 150 13.98 0.59 -14.97
N PRO A 151 13.16 1.23 -15.83
CA PRO A 151 13.24 2.67 -16.08
C PRO A 151 13.13 3.51 -14.81
N PHE A 152 12.39 3.02 -13.82
CA PHE A 152 12.30 3.65 -12.49
C PHE A 152 13.61 3.58 -11.72
N ALA A 153 14.28 2.42 -11.71
CA ALA A 153 15.56 2.25 -11.05
C ALA A 153 16.65 3.11 -11.69
N GLU A 154 16.71 3.14 -13.02
CA GLU A 154 17.65 3.98 -13.78
C GLU A 154 17.48 5.47 -13.43
N ARG A 155 16.23 5.94 -13.42
CA ARG A 155 15.89 7.33 -13.08
C ARG A 155 16.20 7.65 -11.62
N LEU A 156 15.87 6.77 -10.68
CA LEU A 156 16.15 6.93 -9.27
C LEU A 156 17.65 6.95 -8.99
N ALA A 157 18.41 6.03 -9.58
CA ALA A 157 19.86 5.97 -9.46
C ALA A 157 20.55 7.25 -9.98
N ALA A 158 20.09 7.78 -11.12
CA ALA A 158 20.58 9.04 -11.68
C ALA A 158 20.29 10.26 -10.77
N LEU A 159 19.24 10.23 -9.97
CA LEU A 159 18.94 11.26 -8.98
C LEU A 159 19.80 11.09 -7.72
N VAL A 160 19.96 9.86 -7.24
CA VAL A 160 20.79 9.53 -6.08
C VAL A 160 22.24 9.99 -6.30
N SER A 161 22.82 9.72 -7.47
CA SER A 161 24.19 10.18 -7.79
C SER A 161 24.35 11.71 -7.75
N ARG A 162 23.24 12.46 -7.82
CA ARG A 162 23.19 13.93 -7.75
C ARG A 162 22.76 14.47 -6.37
N GLY A 163 22.61 13.61 -5.36
CA GLY A 163 22.25 14.01 -4.01
C GLY A 163 20.77 14.21 -3.74
N THR A 164 19.89 13.75 -4.63
CA THR A 164 18.43 13.77 -4.40
C THR A 164 17.81 12.39 -4.59
N ALA A 165 16.64 12.19 -4.00
CA ALA A 165 15.83 11.02 -4.30
C ALA A 165 14.34 11.35 -4.16
N PHE A 166 13.49 10.51 -4.74
CA PHE A 166 12.07 10.50 -4.43
C PHE A 166 11.67 9.24 -3.67
N HIS A 167 10.60 9.36 -2.87
CA HIS A 167 10.07 8.26 -2.07
C HIS A 167 8.53 8.26 -2.09
N HIS A 168 7.94 7.20 -2.60
CA HIS A 168 6.48 6.98 -2.62
C HIS A 168 6.14 5.50 -2.77
N ALA A 169 4.88 5.12 -2.56
CA ALA A 169 4.42 3.74 -2.60
C ALA A 169 4.61 3.04 -3.97
N GLY A 170 4.77 3.80 -5.06
CA GLY A 170 5.07 3.25 -6.39
C GLY A 170 6.47 2.66 -6.54
N LEU A 171 7.40 2.96 -5.62
CA LEU A 171 8.71 2.30 -5.58
C LEU A 171 8.59 0.90 -4.98
N GLY A 172 9.38 -0.04 -5.51
CA GLY A 172 9.57 -1.36 -4.91
C GLY A 172 10.10 -1.26 -3.47
N HIS A 173 9.76 -2.24 -2.63
CA HIS A 173 10.12 -2.25 -1.21
C HIS A 173 11.63 -2.09 -0.97
N LEU A 174 12.46 -2.80 -1.74
CA LEU A 174 13.91 -2.75 -1.58
C LEU A 174 14.50 -1.39 -1.99
N HIS A 175 14.02 -0.80 -3.09
CA HIS A 175 14.40 0.56 -3.46
C HIS A 175 14.04 1.58 -2.37
N ARG A 176 12.83 1.49 -1.78
CA ARG A 176 12.45 2.36 -0.66
C ARG A 176 13.43 2.24 0.49
N ARG A 177 13.76 1.00 0.88
CA ARG A 177 14.71 0.73 1.97
C ARG A 177 16.10 1.29 1.69
N ILE A 178 16.64 1.13 0.46
CA ILE A 178 17.94 1.69 0.06
C ILE A 178 17.95 3.22 0.22
N ILE A 179 16.89 3.89 -0.24
CA ILE A 179 16.76 5.35 -0.12
C ILE A 179 16.60 5.80 1.33
N GLU A 180 15.83 5.08 2.13
CA GLU A 180 15.64 5.34 3.55
C GLU A 180 16.96 5.24 4.32
N ASP A 181 17.76 4.21 4.05
CA ASP A 181 19.07 4.02 4.67
C ASP A 181 20.04 5.13 4.23
N ALA A 182 20.10 5.45 2.93
CA ALA A 182 20.94 6.54 2.42
C ALA A 182 20.60 7.91 3.03
N PHE A 183 19.30 8.18 3.22
CA PHE A 183 18.86 9.43 3.85
C PHE A 183 19.17 9.44 5.36
N ARG A 184 18.93 8.33 6.06
CA ARG A 184 19.22 8.18 7.51
C ARG A 184 20.71 8.35 7.80
N GLU A 185 21.57 7.84 6.94
CA GLU A 185 23.03 7.98 7.03
C GLU A 185 23.56 9.36 6.59
N GLY A 186 22.68 10.24 6.11
CA GLY A 186 23.06 11.57 5.64
C GLY A 186 23.77 11.59 4.28
N VAL A 187 23.75 10.49 3.54
CA VAL A 187 24.34 10.39 2.19
C VAL A 187 23.51 11.19 1.19
N ILE A 188 22.19 10.99 1.20
CA ILE A 188 21.25 11.78 0.40
C ILE A 188 20.85 13.01 1.24
N PRO A 189 21.22 14.25 0.83
CA PRO A 189 20.86 15.46 1.55
C PRO A 189 19.41 15.92 1.33
N VAL A 190 18.77 15.53 0.23
CA VAL A 190 17.41 15.95 -0.13
C VAL A 190 16.54 14.76 -0.53
N LEU A 191 15.43 14.58 0.18
CA LEU A 191 14.44 13.55 -0.12
C LEU A 191 13.08 14.19 -0.43
N CYS A 192 12.50 13.87 -1.58
CA CYS A 192 11.15 14.31 -1.98
C CYS A 192 10.17 13.16 -1.79
N ALA A 193 9.22 13.28 -0.88
CA ALA A 193 8.36 12.16 -0.49
C ALA A 193 6.86 12.51 -0.54
N THR A 194 6.04 11.46 -0.72
CA THR A 194 4.59 11.58 -0.53
C THR A 194 4.21 11.43 0.95
N PRO A 195 2.99 11.83 1.37
CA PRO A 195 2.51 11.74 2.76
C PRO A 195 2.66 10.36 3.40
N THR A 196 2.67 9.29 2.60
CA THR A 196 2.86 7.91 3.08
C THR A 196 4.16 7.70 3.87
N LEU A 197 5.20 8.49 3.60
CA LEU A 197 6.44 8.47 4.38
C LEU A 197 6.22 8.95 5.82
N ALA A 198 5.39 9.95 6.02
CA ALA A 198 5.15 10.52 7.35
C ALA A 198 4.51 9.53 8.32
N ALA A 199 3.67 8.61 7.82
CA ALA A 199 2.93 7.63 8.62
C ALA A 199 3.69 6.32 8.88
N GLY A 200 4.72 5.99 8.08
CA GLY A 200 5.32 4.64 8.12
C GLY A 200 6.78 4.55 8.55
N VAL A 201 7.57 5.62 8.39
CA VAL A 201 9.03 5.56 8.59
C VAL A 201 9.53 6.74 9.42
N ASN A 202 10.46 6.47 10.34
CA ASN A 202 11.10 7.53 11.11
C ASN A 202 12.33 8.08 10.38
N LEU A 203 12.13 9.09 9.54
CA LEU A 203 13.16 9.81 8.80
C LEU A 203 13.08 11.31 9.11
N PRO A 204 13.75 11.78 10.18
CA PRO A 204 13.79 13.20 10.49
C PRO A 204 14.77 13.94 9.60
N ALA A 205 14.47 15.20 9.28
CA ALA A 205 15.33 16.13 8.57
C ALA A 205 15.45 17.45 9.35
N ARG A 206 16.52 18.23 9.15
CA ARG A 206 16.58 19.57 9.77
C ARG A 206 15.43 20.45 9.29
N MET A 207 15.11 20.39 7.99
CA MET A 207 14.04 21.18 7.41
C MET A 207 13.04 20.29 6.68
N VAL A 208 11.77 20.53 6.96
CA VAL A 208 10.64 20.02 6.18
C VAL A 208 10.10 21.15 5.32
N VAL A 209 9.91 20.91 4.04
CA VAL A 209 9.33 21.86 3.09
C VAL A 209 8.05 21.29 2.49
N ILE A 210 7.01 22.10 2.47
CA ILE A 210 5.71 21.76 1.87
C ILE A 210 5.43 22.78 0.76
N PRO A 211 5.82 22.48 -0.50
CA PRO A 211 5.71 23.42 -1.61
C PRO A 211 4.28 23.72 -2.04
N GLU A 212 3.38 22.75 -1.82
CA GLU A 212 1.98 22.85 -2.22
C GLU A 212 1.09 22.26 -1.12
N TYR A 213 -0.06 22.88 -0.86
CA TYR A 213 -1.00 22.43 0.16
C TYR A 213 -2.34 21.98 -0.43
N ARG A 214 -2.49 21.95 -1.76
CA ARG A 214 -3.69 21.50 -2.47
C ARG A 214 -3.36 20.39 -3.45
N ARG A 215 -4.23 19.37 -3.48
CA ARG A 215 -4.18 18.28 -4.46
C ARG A 215 -5.53 18.15 -5.17
N PHE A 216 -5.51 17.80 -6.44
CA PHE A 216 -6.70 17.43 -7.17
C PHE A 216 -7.07 15.98 -6.84
N ASN A 217 -8.33 15.76 -6.51
CA ASN A 217 -8.93 14.44 -6.33
C ASN A 217 -10.07 14.31 -7.35
N SER A 218 -10.07 13.23 -8.13
CA SER A 218 -11.07 13.03 -9.20
C SER A 218 -12.51 12.99 -8.70
N LYS A 219 -12.74 12.53 -7.46
CA LYS A 219 -14.08 12.42 -6.85
C LYS A 219 -14.53 13.70 -6.13
N SER A 220 -13.61 14.46 -5.53
CA SER A 220 -13.92 15.62 -4.66
C SER A 220 -13.33 16.96 -5.14
N GLY A 221 -12.69 17.00 -6.32
CA GLY A 221 -12.07 18.22 -6.86
C GLY A 221 -10.80 18.63 -6.11
N MET A 222 -10.54 19.95 -6.04
CA MET A 222 -9.37 20.49 -5.33
C MET A 222 -9.53 20.37 -3.81
N ARG A 223 -8.74 19.52 -3.17
CA ARG A 223 -8.73 19.32 -1.72
C ARG A 223 -7.43 19.85 -1.10
N GLY A 224 -7.56 20.63 -0.03
CA GLY A 224 -6.43 21.09 0.78
C GLY A 224 -5.90 19.97 1.67
N LEU A 225 -4.64 20.09 2.06
CA LEU A 225 -4.03 19.31 3.13
C LEU A 225 -4.83 19.53 4.43
N SER A 226 -4.99 18.51 5.25
CA SER A 226 -5.54 18.68 6.60
C SER A 226 -4.48 19.28 7.54
N VAL A 227 -4.91 19.93 8.62
CA VAL A 227 -3.98 20.45 9.63
C VAL A 227 -3.28 19.27 10.34
N THR A 228 -3.98 18.18 10.54
CA THR A 228 -3.42 16.93 11.10
C THR A 228 -2.28 16.39 10.23
N GLU A 229 -2.47 16.26 8.90
CA GLU A 229 -1.41 15.85 7.98
C GLU A 229 -0.21 16.84 8.03
N TYR A 230 -0.50 18.14 8.02
CA TYR A 230 0.54 19.18 8.16
C TYR A 230 1.36 19.00 9.45
N LYS A 231 0.71 18.82 10.60
CA LYS A 231 1.40 18.62 11.89
C LYS A 231 2.18 17.30 11.93
N GLN A 232 1.74 16.24 11.25
CA GLN A 232 2.51 15.01 11.06
C GLN A 232 3.80 15.26 10.27
N PHE A 233 3.74 16.07 9.20
CA PHE A 233 4.95 16.47 8.46
C PHE A 233 5.88 17.31 9.33
N CYS A 234 5.36 18.27 10.09
CA CYS A 234 6.11 19.04 11.08
C CYS A 234 6.80 18.14 12.11
N GLY A 235 6.20 17.00 12.44
CA GLY A 235 6.80 15.98 13.32
C GLY A 235 8.12 15.42 12.82
N ARG A 236 8.42 15.55 11.52
CA ARG A 236 9.69 15.11 10.91
C ARG A 236 10.79 16.16 10.91
N ALA A 237 10.49 17.39 11.35
CA ALA A 237 11.48 18.48 11.40
C ALA A 237 12.30 18.43 12.69
N GLY A 238 13.63 18.43 12.54
CA GLY A 238 14.62 18.37 13.62
C GLY A 238 15.12 16.94 13.88
N ARG A 239 16.43 16.73 13.67
CA ARG A 239 17.10 15.45 13.95
C ARG A 239 17.65 15.49 15.38
N PRO A 240 17.15 14.64 16.30
CA PRO A 240 17.74 14.53 17.64
C PRO A 240 19.26 14.28 17.55
N LEU A 241 20.05 14.90 18.43
CA LEU A 241 21.50 14.85 18.49
C LEU A 241 22.28 15.62 17.40
N TYR A 242 21.64 16.01 16.30
CA TYR A 242 22.29 16.71 15.18
C TYR A 242 21.85 18.17 15.05
N ASP A 243 20.56 18.44 15.27
CA ASP A 243 19.97 19.74 15.01
C ASP A 243 19.54 20.41 16.33
N LYS A 244 19.87 21.69 16.48
CA LYS A 244 19.43 22.51 17.62
C LYS A 244 17.98 22.99 17.43
N ILE A 245 17.58 23.20 16.19
CA ILE A 245 16.25 23.69 15.78
C ILE A 245 15.84 22.95 14.51
N GLY A 246 14.59 22.47 14.43
CA GLY A 246 13.95 21.97 13.24
C GLY A 246 13.09 23.06 12.59
N TYR A 247 12.95 23.02 11.27
CA TYR A 247 12.17 23.99 10.51
C TYR A 247 11.09 23.29 9.70
N SER A 248 9.85 23.82 9.72
CA SER A 248 8.78 23.41 8.83
C SER A 248 8.27 24.61 8.06
N ILE A 249 8.44 24.61 6.72
CA ILE A 249 8.21 25.77 5.88
C ILE A 249 7.18 25.42 4.80
N LEU A 250 6.06 26.15 4.81
CA LEU A 250 5.08 26.20 3.72
C LEU A 250 5.52 27.24 2.69
N VAL A 251 5.20 27.03 1.41
CA VAL A 251 5.52 27.99 0.34
C VAL A 251 4.23 28.65 -0.14
N ALA A 252 4.22 29.99 -0.16
CA ALA A 252 3.11 30.80 -0.65
C ALA A 252 3.51 31.56 -1.94
N SER A 253 2.58 31.63 -2.89
CA SER A 253 2.75 32.35 -4.14
C SER A 253 2.54 33.85 -4.01
N ASN A 254 1.77 34.28 -3.02
CA ASN A 254 1.46 35.68 -2.76
C ASN A 254 1.17 35.95 -1.27
N ARG A 255 0.99 37.23 -0.90
CA ARG A 255 0.81 37.65 0.50
C ARG A 255 -0.48 37.10 1.12
N THR A 256 -1.59 37.15 0.40
CA THR A 256 -2.88 36.66 0.89
C THR A 256 -2.83 35.16 1.18
N GLU A 257 -2.17 34.41 0.33
CA GLU A 257 -1.93 32.99 0.55
C GLU A 257 -1.02 32.75 1.76
N ALA A 258 0.01 33.57 1.95
CA ALA A 258 0.89 33.46 3.12
C ALA A 258 0.12 33.67 4.42
N GLU A 259 -0.75 34.69 4.48
CA GLU A 259 -1.61 34.97 5.63
C GLU A 259 -2.58 33.79 5.90
N TYR A 260 -3.21 33.25 4.84
CA TYR A 260 -4.07 32.07 4.94
C TYR A 260 -3.33 30.84 5.46
N LEU A 261 -2.12 30.56 4.95
CA LEU A 261 -1.32 29.42 5.38
C LEU A 261 -0.87 29.54 6.84
N MET A 262 -0.51 30.76 7.26
CA MET A 262 -0.14 31.07 8.64
C MET A 262 -1.31 30.78 9.59
N GLU A 263 -2.50 31.30 9.29
CA GLU A 263 -3.66 31.14 10.14
C GLU A 263 -4.17 29.69 10.16
N LYS A 264 -4.33 29.07 8.98
CA LYS A 264 -4.95 27.77 8.87
C LYS A 264 -4.06 26.62 9.36
N TYR A 265 -2.77 26.62 8.98
CA TYR A 265 -1.89 25.47 9.22
C TYR A 265 -0.98 25.67 10.42
N ILE A 266 -0.35 26.83 10.55
CA ILE A 266 0.62 27.08 11.62
C ILE A 266 -0.11 27.31 12.95
N HIS A 267 -1.09 28.22 12.96
CA HIS A 267 -1.91 28.50 14.14
C HIS A 267 -3.17 27.62 14.23
N GLY A 268 -3.47 26.86 13.16
CA GLY A 268 -4.63 26.00 13.10
C GLY A 268 -4.53 24.81 14.06
N MET A 269 -5.68 24.38 14.55
CA MET A 269 -5.80 23.17 15.37
C MET A 269 -6.04 21.96 14.46
N PRO A 270 -5.45 20.78 14.79
CA PRO A 270 -5.74 19.53 14.09
C PRO A 270 -7.24 19.24 14.06
N GLU A 271 -7.67 18.48 13.09
CA GLU A 271 -9.03 18.00 12.97
C GLU A 271 -9.35 16.99 14.08
N LYS A 272 -10.65 16.83 14.36
CA LYS A 272 -11.14 15.72 15.18
C LYS A 272 -11.03 14.41 14.41
N VAL A 273 -10.66 13.34 15.08
CA VAL A 273 -10.71 11.99 14.56
C VAL A 273 -12.11 11.43 14.77
N TYR A 274 -12.69 10.88 13.71
CA TYR A 274 -13.98 10.21 13.74
C TYR A 274 -13.84 8.76 13.29
N SER A 275 -14.66 7.89 13.87
CA SER A 275 -14.75 6.52 13.43
C SER A 275 -15.34 6.41 12.01
N VAL A 276 -14.79 5.53 11.21
CA VAL A 276 -15.28 5.17 9.88
C VAL A 276 -15.94 3.78 9.83
N LEU A 277 -16.12 3.15 11.01
CA LEU A 277 -16.72 1.81 11.15
C LEU A 277 -18.17 1.75 10.63
N GLY A 278 -18.88 2.86 10.58
CA GLY A 278 -20.29 2.90 10.19
C GLY A 278 -20.61 2.57 8.73
N SER A 279 -19.66 2.18 7.89
CA SER A 279 -19.93 1.67 6.55
C SER A 279 -20.30 0.19 6.58
N GLU A 280 -21.24 -0.25 5.73
CA GLU A 280 -21.66 -1.65 5.65
C GLU A 280 -20.49 -2.57 5.28
N ARG A 281 -19.57 -2.11 4.43
CA ARG A 281 -18.38 -2.85 4.04
C ARG A 281 -17.56 -3.29 5.26
N HIS A 282 -17.29 -2.38 6.19
CA HIS A 282 -16.53 -2.70 7.39
C HIS A 282 -17.35 -3.55 8.37
N LEU A 283 -18.64 -3.23 8.55
CA LEU A 283 -19.50 -3.94 9.48
C LEU A 283 -19.64 -5.42 9.12
N ARG A 284 -19.81 -5.80 7.84
CA ARG A 284 -20.07 -7.19 7.47
C ARG A 284 -18.90 -8.13 7.77
N SER A 285 -17.65 -7.71 7.54
CA SER A 285 -16.48 -8.51 7.89
C SER A 285 -16.31 -8.65 9.41
N HIS A 286 -16.52 -7.56 10.15
CA HIS A 286 -16.38 -7.58 11.60
C HIS A 286 -17.53 -8.32 12.29
N ILE A 287 -18.77 -8.20 11.83
CA ILE A 287 -19.92 -8.95 12.34
C ILE A 287 -19.71 -10.44 12.13
N LEU A 288 -19.33 -10.86 10.92
CA LEU A 288 -19.03 -12.26 10.65
C LEU A 288 -17.90 -12.78 11.56
N SER A 289 -16.85 -11.98 11.76
CA SER A 289 -15.74 -12.32 12.66
C SER A 289 -16.18 -12.48 14.12
N LEU A 290 -17.09 -11.63 14.62
CA LEU A 290 -17.65 -11.74 15.98
C LEU A 290 -18.48 -13.00 16.17
N ILE A 291 -19.28 -13.37 15.16
CA ILE A 291 -20.11 -14.57 15.18
C ILE A 291 -19.22 -15.82 15.07
N SER A 292 -18.32 -15.84 14.10
CA SER A 292 -17.43 -16.97 13.84
C SER A 292 -16.49 -17.29 15.00
N SER A 293 -16.01 -16.28 15.72
CA SER A 293 -15.20 -16.45 16.93
C SER A 293 -16.01 -16.85 18.18
N GLY A 294 -17.34 -16.92 18.09
CA GLY A 294 -18.22 -17.23 19.22
C GLY A 294 -18.37 -16.11 20.26
N LEU A 295 -17.84 -14.91 19.96
CA LEU A 295 -17.97 -13.75 20.84
C LEU A 295 -19.42 -13.18 20.81
N ALA A 296 -20.09 -13.26 19.67
CA ALA A 296 -21.47 -12.84 19.50
C ALA A 296 -22.36 -14.05 19.17
N LYS A 297 -22.97 -14.67 20.19
CA LYS A 297 -23.91 -15.81 20.04
C LYS A 297 -25.39 -15.39 19.93
N SER A 298 -25.68 -14.12 20.11
CA SER A 298 -27.02 -13.55 20.00
C SER A 298 -26.95 -12.13 19.45
N GLU A 299 -28.06 -11.65 18.88
CA GLU A 299 -28.15 -10.26 18.40
C GLU A 299 -27.92 -9.24 19.53
N LEU A 300 -28.42 -9.53 20.73
CA LEU A 300 -28.20 -8.68 21.90
C LEU A 300 -26.70 -8.62 22.25
N GLY A 301 -26.01 -9.77 22.23
CA GLY A 301 -24.55 -9.84 22.46
C GLY A 301 -23.78 -9.10 21.38
N LEU A 302 -24.16 -9.26 20.12
CA LEU A 302 -23.55 -8.53 19.00
C LEU A 302 -23.71 -7.02 19.16
N ARG A 303 -24.93 -6.54 19.42
CA ARG A 303 -25.24 -5.12 19.63
C ARG A 303 -24.48 -4.54 20.82
N ARG A 304 -24.29 -5.33 21.90
CA ARG A 304 -23.53 -4.93 23.08
C ARG A 304 -22.05 -4.70 22.72
N ILE A 305 -21.42 -5.62 21.97
CA ILE A 305 -20.01 -5.47 21.56
C ILE A 305 -19.85 -4.26 20.64
N ILE A 306 -20.72 -4.12 19.63
CA ILE A 306 -20.67 -2.98 18.71
C ILE A 306 -20.97 -1.67 19.45
N GLY A 307 -21.81 -1.70 20.48
CA GLY A 307 -22.07 -0.55 21.36
C GLY A 307 -20.85 -0.06 22.14
N ARG A 308 -19.79 -0.88 22.27
CA ARG A 308 -18.51 -0.48 22.88
C ARG A 308 -17.52 0.16 21.92
N THR A 309 -17.89 0.37 20.65
CA THR A 309 -17.03 1.01 19.65
C THR A 309 -16.99 2.52 19.83
N PHE A 310 -15.93 3.15 19.34
CA PHE A 310 -15.81 4.61 19.30
C PHE A 310 -16.91 5.25 18.45
N TYR A 311 -17.32 4.56 17.37
CA TYR A 311 -18.47 4.98 16.57
C TYR A 311 -19.73 5.12 17.42
N ALA A 312 -20.05 4.09 18.21
CA ALA A 312 -21.22 4.10 19.09
C ALA A 312 -21.11 5.16 20.19
N HIS A 313 -19.90 5.40 20.71
CA HIS A 313 -19.64 6.43 21.71
C HIS A 313 -19.92 7.84 21.17
N ILE A 314 -19.49 8.14 19.93
CA ILE A 314 -19.65 9.48 19.33
C ILE A 314 -21.03 9.69 18.72
N PHE A 315 -21.56 8.72 17.97
CA PHE A 315 -22.76 8.87 17.15
C PHE A 315 -24.00 8.17 17.75
N GLY A 316 -23.81 7.43 18.84
CA GLY A 316 -24.86 6.57 19.41
C GLY A 316 -25.07 5.29 18.61
N THR A 317 -25.91 4.40 19.14
CA THR A 317 -26.16 3.07 18.55
C THR A 317 -27.30 3.06 17.53
N GLN A 318 -28.15 4.10 17.50
CA GLN A 318 -29.38 4.11 16.72
C GLN A 318 -29.14 3.92 15.20
N GLY A 319 -28.17 4.63 14.61
CA GLY A 319 -27.80 4.48 13.19
C GLY A 319 -27.06 3.18 12.84
N LEU A 320 -26.58 2.43 13.86
CA LEU A 320 -25.95 1.13 13.67
C LEU A 320 -26.96 -0.03 13.65
N VAL A 321 -28.10 0.11 14.33
CA VAL A 321 -29.09 -0.96 14.45
C VAL A 321 -29.58 -1.42 13.07
N GLU A 322 -30.05 -0.49 12.23
CA GLU A 322 -30.52 -0.80 10.89
C GLU A 322 -29.42 -1.43 10.00
N LYS A 323 -28.19 -0.92 10.10
CA LYS A 323 -27.05 -1.46 9.35
C LYS A 323 -26.66 -2.87 9.82
N ILE A 324 -26.71 -3.14 11.11
CA ILE A 324 -26.47 -4.47 11.66
C ILE A 324 -27.51 -5.43 11.13
N ASP A 325 -28.80 -5.05 11.14
CA ASP A 325 -29.90 -5.89 10.65
C ASP A 325 -29.76 -6.17 9.15
N THR A 326 -29.40 -5.17 8.35
CA THR A 326 -29.10 -5.33 6.91
C THR A 326 -27.95 -6.31 6.69
N VAL A 327 -26.87 -6.16 7.45
CA VAL A 327 -25.70 -7.05 7.32
C VAL A 327 -26.05 -8.48 7.77
N LEU A 328 -26.77 -8.66 8.87
CA LEU A 328 -27.20 -9.99 9.32
C LEU A 328 -28.10 -10.67 8.30
N ALA A 329 -29.06 -9.96 7.70
CA ALA A 329 -29.92 -10.48 6.65
C ALA A 329 -29.11 -10.88 5.40
N MET A 330 -28.12 -10.08 5.01
CA MET A 330 -27.22 -10.40 3.90
C MET A 330 -26.39 -11.65 4.20
N LEU A 331 -25.76 -11.74 5.38
CA LEU A 331 -24.94 -12.90 5.75
C LEU A 331 -25.77 -14.20 5.81
N GLU A 332 -27.01 -14.13 6.30
CA GLU A 332 -27.94 -15.25 6.36
C GLU A 332 -28.41 -15.67 4.96
N SER A 333 -28.82 -14.71 4.11
CA SER A 333 -29.31 -15.00 2.73
C SER A 333 -28.25 -15.68 1.87
N HIS A 334 -26.97 -15.44 2.15
CA HIS A 334 -25.84 -16.10 1.48
C HIS A 334 -25.29 -17.31 2.24
N SER A 335 -26.03 -17.81 3.25
CA SER A 335 -25.66 -19.00 4.03
C SER A 335 -24.28 -18.89 4.71
N LEU A 336 -23.86 -17.68 5.10
CA LEU A 336 -22.65 -17.46 5.87
C LEU A 336 -22.88 -17.60 7.37
N ILE A 337 -24.10 -17.31 7.84
CA ILE A 337 -24.56 -17.52 9.20
C ILE A 337 -25.92 -18.22 9.22
N THR A 338 -26.29 -18.77 10.40
CA THR A 338 -27.64 -19.20 10.77
C THR A 338 -28.14 -18.40 11.96
N ARG A 339 -29.49 -18.26 12.08
CA ARG A 339 -30.15 -17.54 13.16
C ARG A 339 -31.21 -18.38 13.89
N GLU A 340 -31.24 -19.72 13.65
CA GLU A 340 -32.28 -20.60 14.16
C GLU A 340 -32.22 -20.75 15.70
N GLU A 341 -31.07 -21.04 16.27
CA GLU A 341 -30.84 -21.23 17.71
C GLU A 341 -29.95 -20.13 18.34
N GLY A 342 -29.74 -19.04 17.60
CA GLY A 342 -28.83 -17.95 17.93
C GLY A 342 -28.02 -17.53 16.69
N LEU A 343 -26.95 -16.77 16.92
CA LEU A 343 -26.04 -16.38 15.85
C LEU A 343 -24.88 -17.38 15.76
N GLU A 344 -24.85 -18.15 14.67
CA GLU A 344 -23.77 -19.11 14.41
C GLU A 344 -23.23 -18.96 13.00
N ALA A 345 -21.92 -19.04 12.84
CA ALA A 345 -21.30 -19.08 11.52
C ALA A 345 -21.45 -20.49 10.92
N THR A 346 -21.86 -20.56 9.67
CA THR A 346 -21.80 -21.81 8.91
C THR A 346 -20.34 -22.21 8.64
N ARG A 347 -20.11 -23.43 8.14
CA ARG A 347 -18.77 -23.85 7.70
C ARG A 347 -18.20 -22.87 6.66
N LEU A 348 -19.03 -22.35 5.75
CA LEU A 348 -18.63 -21.36 4.77
C LEU A 348 -18.30 -20.01 5.43
N GLY A 349 -19.17 -19.51 6.30
CA GLY A 349 -18.94 -18.25 7.01
C GLY A 349 -17.73 -18.28 7.91
N ALA A 350 -17.50 -19.37 8.64
CA ALA A 350 -16.29 -19.56 9.44
C ALA A 350 -15.03 -19.49 8.57
N ARG A 351 -15.05 -20.15 7.40
CA ARG A 351 -13.92 -20.11 6.48
C ARG A 351 -13.66 -18.73 5.90
N VAL A 352 -14.72 -18.00 5.51
CA VAL A 352 -14.62 -16.60 5.03
C VAL A 352 -14.00 -15.70 6.10
N SER A 353 -14.42 -15.86 7.35
CA SER A 353 -13.86 -15.12 8.50
C SER A 353 -12.38 -15.42 8.71
N GLU A 354 -11.95 -16.69 8.64
CA GLU A 354 -10.55 -17.10 8.77
C GLU A 354 -9.67 -16.54 7.64
N LEU A 355 -10.21 -16.41 6.45
CA LEU A 355 -9.51 -15.87 5.28
C LEU A 355 -9.38 -14.34 5.32
N TYR A 356 -10.08 -13.67 6.22
CA TYR A 356 -10.13 -12.19 6.34
C TYR A 356 -10.62 -11.46 5.09
N ILE A 357 -11.35 -12.13 4.20
CA ILE A 357 -11.93 -11.52 3.01
C ILE A 357 -13.28 -10.87 3.32
N ASP A 358 -13.66 -9.89 2.51
CA ASP A 358 -15.03 -9.36 2.53
C ASP A 358 -16.03 -10.50 2.23
N PRO A 359 -17.10 -10.70 3.03
CA PRO A 359 -18.15 -11.66 2.75
C PRO A 359 -18.71 -11.59 1.31
N LEU A 360 -18.79 -10.38 0.72
CA LEU A 360 -19.22 -10.23 -0.66
C LEU A 360 -18.19 -10.76 -1.67
N THR A 361 -16.90 -10.76 -1.36
CA THR A 361 -15.90 -11.43 -2.20
C THR A 361 -16.20 -12.92 -2.35
N CYS A 362 -16.59 -13.59 -1.25
CA CYS A 362 -17.04 -14.97 -1.30
C CYS A 362 -18.28 -15.13 -2.18
N VAL A 363 -19.29 -14.27 -1.98
CA VAL A 363 -20.55 -14.30 -2.73
C VAL A 363 -20.31 -14.12 -4.23
N GLU A 364 -19.50 -13.16 -4.63
CA GLU A 364 -19.20 -12.88 -6.04
C GLU A 364 -18.45 -14.03 -6.70
N VAL A 365 -17.42 -14.59 -6.02
CA VAL A 365 -16.72 -15.78 -6.52
C VAL A 365 -17.70 -16.94 -6.76
N LEU A 366 -18.62 -17.20 -5.83
CA LEU A 366 -19.61 -18.27 -5.96
C LEU A 366 -20.62 -18.00 -7.08
N ASN A 367 -21.06 -16.76 -7.25
CA ASN A 367 -22.01 -16.35 -8.29
C ASN A 367 -21.40 -16.44 -9.68
N TYR A 368 -20.22 -15.81 -9.90
CA TYR A 368 -19.56 -15.85 -11.21
C TYR A 368 -19.11 -17.24 -11.64
N THR A 369 -18.88 -18.14 -10.68
CA THR A 369 -18.51 -19.53 -10.98
C THR A 369 -19.70 -20.50 -10.99
N ALA A 370 -20.93 -20.00 -10.85
CA ALA A 370 -22.12 -20.85 -10.81
C ALA A 370 -22.30 -21.62 -12.12
N GLY A 371 -22.50 -22.95 -12.01
CA GLY A 371 -22.70 -23.82 -13.16
C GLY A 371 -21.48 -24.08 -14.04
N LEU A 372 -20.31 -23.58 -13.66
CA LEU A 372 -19.06 -23.77 -14.39
C LEU A 372 -18.21 -24.89 -13.79
N ASP A 373 -17.56 -25.66 -14.66
CA ASP A 373 -16.57 -26.68 -14.29
C ASP A 373 -15.13 -26.25 -14.57
N ARG A 374 -14.94 -25.25 -15.43
CA ARG A 374 -13.62 -24.76 -15.85
C ARG A 374 -13.68 -23.29 -16.23
N LEU A 375 -12.55 -22.61 -16.02
CA LEU A 375 -12.31 -21.21 -16.37
C LEU A 375 -11.04 -21.08 -17.21
N SER A 376 -10.97 -20.09 -18.11
CA SER A 376 -9.69 -19.64 -18.64
C SER A 376 -8.90 -18.89 -17.54
N THR A 377 -7.58 -18.77 -17.70
CA THR A 377 -6.76 -18.02 -16.74
C THR A 377 -7.23 -16.56 -16.66
N LEU A 378 -7.56 -15.94 -17.80
CA LEU A 378 -8.02 -14.55 -17.83
C LEU A 378 -9.38 -14.40 -17.15
N ALA A 379 -10.32 -15.33 -17.36
CA ALA A 379 -11.62 -15.33 -16.69
C ALA A 379 -11.49 -15.47 -15.17
N ALA A 380 -10.60 -16.33 -14.68
CA ALA A 380 -10.33 -16.47 -13.25
C ALA A 380 -9.75 -15.19 -12.65
N LEU A 381 -8.83 -14.53 -13.37
CA LEU A 381 -8.26 -13.23 -12.97
C LEU A 381 -9.30 -12.10 -13.02
N GLN A 382 -10.18 -12.08 -14.03
CA GLN A 382 -11.27 -11.11 -14.11
C GLN A 382 -12.18 -11.20 -12.89
N ILE A 383 -12.59 -12.41 -12.49
CA ILE A 383 -13.46 -12.63 -11.32
C ILE A 383 -12.81 -12.05 -10.06
N ILE A 384 -11.55 -12.43 -9.76
CA ILE A 384 -10.91 -11.94 -8.52
C ILE A 384 -10.69 -10.42 -8.54
N CYS A 385 -10.43 -9.83 -9.71
CA CYS A 385 -10.25 -8.38 -9.83
C CYS A 385 -11.55 -7.58 -9.67
N LEU A 386 -12.71 -8.20 -9.90
CA LEU A 386 -14.03 -7.59 -9.69
C LEU A 386 -14.46 -7.60 -8.22
N THR A 387 -13.87 -8.48 -7.39
CA THR A 387 -14.27 -8.61 -5.98
C THR A 387 -13.99 -7.34 -5.16
N PRO A 388 -14.78 -7.06 -4.09
CA PRO A 388 -14.59 -5.89 -3.23
C PRO A 388 -13.17 -5.74 -2.65
N ASP A 389 -12.47 -6.85 -2.42
CA ASP A 389 -11.12 -6.85 -1.88
C ASP A 389 -10.03 -6.43 -2.89
N LEU A 390 -10.35 -6.36 -4.19
CA LEU A 390 -9.42 -5.97 -5.25
C LEU A 390 -9.90 -4.78 -6.09
N SER A 391 -11.20 -4.52 -6.16
CA SER A 391 -11.80 -3.52 -7.04
C SER A 391 -11.41 -2.07 -6.72
N ASP A 392 -10.95 -1.78 -5.50
CA ASP A 392 -10.49 -0.45 -5.10
C ASP A 392 -8.99 -0.20 -5.38
N LEU A 393 -8.27 -1.21 -5.87
CA LEU A 393 -6.85 -1.11 -6.21
C LEU A 393 -6.65 -0.76 -7.69
N TRP A 394 -6.37 0.49 -7.99
CA TRP A 394 -6.14 0.97 -9.35
C TRP A 394 -4.65 1.05 -9.65
N VAL A 395 -4.15 0.12 -10.44
CA VAL A 395 -2.73 -0.05 -10.70
C VAL A 395 -2.33 0.41 -12.08
N SER A 396 -3.07 -0.02 -13.12
CA SER A 396 -2.77 0.32 -14.50
C SER A 396 -3.42 1.63 -14.93
N ARG A 397 -2.64 2.48 -15.62
CA ARG A 397 -3.08 3.80 -16.10
C ARG A 397 -3.32 3.83 -17.61
N ILE A 398 -3.47 2.67 -18.25
CA ILE A 398 -3.80 2.60 -19.67
C ILE A 398 -5.25 3.06 -19.93
N ARG A 399 -5.50 3.52 -21.17
CA ARG A 399 -6.82 3.96 -21.58
C ARG A 399 -7.74 2.77 -21.83
N SER A 400 -9.06 2.93 -21.60
CA SER A 400 -10.08 1.90 -21.85
C SER A 400 -10.02 1.37 -23.29
N THR A 401 -9.74 2.24 -24.29
CA THR A 401 -9.56 1.84 -25.69
C THR A 401 -8.35 0.91 -25.90
N THR A 402 -7.30 1.05 -25.09
CA THR A 402 -6.15 0.14 -25.13
C THR A 402 -6.51 -1.22 -24.55
N VAL A 403 -7.32 -1.26 -23.49
CA VAL A 403 -7.86 -2.50 -22.91
C VAL A 403 -8.63 -3.28 -23.98
N MET A 404 -9.58 -2.63 -24.66
CA MET A 404 -10.39 -3.29 -25.70
C MET A 404 -9.53 -3.85 -26.82
N ARG A 405 -8.53 -3.09 -27.30
CA ARG A 405 -7.61 -3.59 -28.34
C ARG A 405 -6.82 -4.81 -27.86
N ILE A 406 -6.34 -4.83 -26.63
CA ILE A 406 -5.61 -5.99 -26.08
C ILE A 406 -6.52 -7.20 -25.99
N LEU A 407 -7.77 -7.04 -25.59
CA LEU A 407 -8.75 -8.13 -25.56
C LEU A 407 -9.05 -8.68 -26.96
N ASP A 408 -9.19 -7.82 -27.95
CA ASP A 408 -9.36 -8.22 -29.35
C ASP A 408 -8.15 -9.01 -29.87
N GLU A 409 -6.92 -8.57 -29.53
CA GLU A 409 -5.67 -9.27 -29.86
C GLU A 409 -5.56 -10.66 -29.22
N LEU A 410 -6.06 -10.81 -27.97
CA LEU A 410 -6.02 -12.07 -27.25
C LEU A 410 -7.06 -13.09 -27.78
N GLY A 411 -8.13 -12.62 -28.43
CA GLY A 411 -9.20 -13.47 -28.94
C GLY A 411 -9.94 -14.27 -27.85
N GLU A 412 -9.78 -13.91 -26.58
CA GLU A 412 -10.45 -14.55 -25.47
C GLU A 412 -11.79 -13.87 -25.18
N GLU A 413 -12.84 -14.67 -24.96
CA GLU A 413 -14.13 -14.17 -24.50
C GLU A 413 -14.07 -13.87 -23.00
N LEU A 414 -14.59 -12.71 -22.61
CA LEU A 414 -14.77 -12.34 -21.21
C LEU A 414 -15.90 -13.18 -20.60
N LEU A 415 -15.64 -13.75 -19.43
CA LEU A 415 -16.67 -14.46 -18.66
C LEU A 415 -17.75 -13.49 -18.17
N VAL A 416 -17.29 -12.37 -17.58
CA VAL A 416 -18.19 -11.31 -17.11
C VAL A 416 -18.25 -10.23 -18.18
N LYS A 417 -19.42 -10.07 -18.77
CA LYS A 417 -19.66 -9.04 -19.79
C LYS A 417 -19.59 -7.65 -19.21
N LEU A 418 -19.10 -6.71 -20.00
CA LEU A 418 -19.10 -5.31 -19.61
C LEU A 418 -20.55 -4.78 -19.54
N PRO A 419 -20.89 -4.01 -18.49
CA PRO A 419 -22.14 -3.27 -18.43
C PRO A 419 -22.26 -2.27 -19.58
N ASP A 420 -23.49 -1.87 -19.88
CA ASP A 420 -23.74 -0.80 -20.85
C ASP A 420 -23.17 0.54 -20.32
N PRO A 421 -22.22 1.18 -21.02
CA PRO A 421 -21.60 2.41 -20.55
C PRO A 421 -22.55 3.62 -20.46
N GLU A 422 -23.66 3.62 -21.22
CA GLU A 422 -24.65 4.69 -21.16
C GLU A 422 -25.65 4.48 -20.02
N ALA A 423 -26.03 3.21 -19.76
CA ALA A 423 -26.99 2.89 -18.70
C ALA A 423 -26.32 2.79 -17.31
N TYR A 424 -25.09 2.29 -17.24
CA TYR A 424 -24.36 1.99 -15.99
C TYR A 424 -22.91 2.48 -16.06
N PRO A 425 -22.66 3.78 -16.20
CA PRO A 425 -21.31 4.32 -16.44
C PRO A 425 -20.32 4.02 -15.31
N GLU A 426 -20.75 4.06 -14.06
CA GLU A 426 -19.89 3.78 -12.91
C GLU A 426 -19.50 2.29 -12.83
N GLU A 427 -20.45 1.39 -13.06
CA GLU A 427 -20.19 -0.05 -13.14
C GLU A 427 -19.26 -0.38 -14.31
N TYR A 428 -19.49 0.24 -15.47
CA TYR A 428 -18.63 0.05 -16.64
C TYR A 428 -17.19 0.42 -16.34
N GLU A 429 -16.94 1.58 -15.75
CA GLU A 429 -15.58 2.00 -15.37
C GLU A 429 -14.95 1.05 -14.35
N ASN A 430 -15.71 0.58 -13.36
CA ASN A 430 -15.22 -0.41 -12.38
C ASN A 430 -14.83 -1.73 -13.06
N HIS A 431 -15.60 -2.20 -14.04
CA HIS A 431 -15.28 -3.41 -14.82
C HIS A 431 -14.04 -3.20 -15.69
N ILE A 432 -13.90 -2.03 -16.31
CA ILE A 432 -12.70 -1.68 -17.10
C ILE A 432 -11.46 -1.64 -16.21
N ASP A 433 -11.53 -1.07 -15.00
CA ASP A 433 -10.41 -1.00 -14.08
C ASP A 433 -10.03 -2.41 -13.55
N ALA A 434 -11.00 -3.25 -13.26
CA ALA A 434 -10.77 -4.66 -12.95
C ALA A 434 -10.08 -5.41 -14.10
N LEU A 435 -10.48 -5.16 -15.35
CA LEU A 435 -9.83 -5.74 -16.52
C LEU A 435 -8.40 -5.25 -16.73
N LYS A 436 -8.12 -3.96 -16.48
CA LYS A 436 -6.74 -3.45 -16.51
C LYS A 436 -5.85 -4.24 -15.55
N ASN A 437 -6.32 -4.47 -14.33
CA ASN A 437 -5.61 -5.26 -13.33
C ASN A 437 -5.48 -6.73 -13.76
N ALA A 438 -6.55 -7.34 -14.27
CA ALA A 438 -6.53 -8.72 -14.76
C ALA A 438 -5.53 -8.93 -15.90
N LEU A 439 -5.42 -7.97 -16.84
CA LEU A 439 -4.44 -8.01 -17.94
C LEU A 439 -2.99 -7.89 -17.46
N VAL A 440 -2.73 -7.06 -16.45
CA VAL A 440 -1.41 -6.95 -15.81
C VAL A 440 -1.02 -8.30 -15.17
N LEU A 441 -1.92 -8.89 -14.40
CA LEU A 441 -1.70 -10.19 -13.76
C LEU A 441 -1.60 -11.32 -14.79
N TRP A 442 -2.40 -11.26 -15.87
CA TRP A 442 -2.33 -12.21 -16.97
C TRP A 442 -0.97 -12.20 -17.66
N ALA A 443 -0.42 -11.00 -17.94
CA ALA A 443 0.92 -10.87 -18.48
C ALA A 443 1.98 -11.46 -17.52
N TRP A 444 1.85 -11.24 -16.22
CA TRP A 444 2.74 -11.78 -15.19
C TRP A 444 2.76 -13.32 -15.17
N VAL A 445 1.60 -13.95 -15.09
CA VAL A 445 1.50 -15.43 -15.03
C VAL A 445 1.83 -16.12 -16.36
N ASN A 446 1.94 -15.36 -17.46
CA ASN A 446 2.41 -15.80 -18.76
C ASN A 446 3.89 -15.40 -19.04
N GLU A 447 4.63 -15.10 -17.97
CA GLU A 447 6.08 -14.86 -18.00
C GLU A 447 6.53 -13.63 -18.82
N VAL A 448 5.64 -12.66 -19.07
CA VAL A 448 6.05 -11.39 -19.67
C VAL A 448 7.02 -10.69 -18.73
N HIS A 449 8.11 -10.18 -19.26
CA HIS A 449 9.16 -9.54 -18.48
C HIS A 449 8.62 -8.32 -17.71
N GLU A 450 9.05 -8.11 -16.46
CA GLU A 450 8.53 -7.03 -15.61
C GLU A 450 8.67 -5.65 -16.26
N ARG A 451 9.80 -5.37 -16.89
CA ARG A 451 10.01 -4.11 -17.62
C ARG A 451 8.94 -3.88 -18.69
N GLU A 452 8.59 -4.92 -19.46
CA GLU A 452 7.55 -4.86 -20.48
C GLU A 452 6.17 -4.65 -19.85
N ILE A 453 5.89 -5.29 -18.69
CA ILE A 453 4.66 -5.07 -17.93
C ILE A 453 4.56 -3.61 -17.52
N TYR A 454 5.63 -3.04 -16.94
CA TYR A 454 5.64 -1.64 -16.49
C TYR A 454 5.42 -0.65 -17.63
N GLU A 455 6.06 -0.87 -18.76
CA GLU A 455 5.95 -0.01 -19.94
C GLU A 455 4.59 -0.17 -20.65
N ARG A 456 4.16 -1.41 -20.92
CA ARG A 456 2.93 -1.71 -21.67
C ARG A 456 1.66 -1.29 -20.94
N TYR A 457 1.62 -1.52 -19.63
CA TYR A 457 0.44 -1.25 -18.80
C TYR A 457 0.56 0.03 -17.98
N ASN A 458 1.66 0.76 -18.10
CA ASN A 458 1.95 1.98 -17.35
C ASN A 458 1.72 1.81 -15.84
N VAL A 459 2.38 0.80 -15.27
CA VAL A 459 2.28 0.37 -13.88
C VAL A 459 3.59 0.66 -13.16
N GLU A 460 3.51 1.15 -11.94
CA GLU A 460 4.68 1.36 -11.08
C GLU A 460 5.04 0.06 -10.32
N PRO A 461 6.32 -0.24 -10.07
CA PRO A 461 6.75 -1.51 -9.45
C PRO A 461 6.09 -1.81 -8.10
N GLY A 462 5.92 -0.78 -7.25
CA GLY A 462 5.26 -0.94 -5.94
C GLY A 462 3.77 -1.24 -6.05
N ASP A 463 3.07 -0.62 -7.01
CA ASP A 463 1.66 -0.89 -7.28
C ASP A 463 1.47 -2.30 -7.84
N PHE A 464 2.39 -2.73 -8.73
CA PHE A 464 2.40 -4.09 -9.26
C PHE A 464 2.61 -5.13 -8.16
N ALA A 465 3.55 -4.90 -7.25
CA ALA A 465 3.78 -5.80 -6.12
C ALA A 465 2.53 -5.91 -5.23
N ALA A 466 1.89 -4.79 -4.89
CA ALA A 466 0.66 -4.77 -4.10
C ALA A 466 -0.49 -5.50 -4.80
N LEU A 467 -0.66 -5.29 -6.12
CA LEU A 467 -1.67 -5.99 -6.91
C LEU A 467 -1.44 -7.50 -6.90
N ARG A 468 -0.20 -7.94 -7.13
CA ARG A 468 0.17 -9.35 -7.16
C ARG A 468 -0.08 -10.02 -5.81
N GLU A 469 0.38 -9.43 -4.71
CA GLU A 469 0.19 -9.97 -3.36
C GLU A 469 -1.29 -10.09 -3.00
N ARG A 470 -2.09 -9.06 -3.31
CA ARG A 470 -3.52 -9.09 -3.05
C ARG A 470 -4.24 -10.11 -3.95
N ALA A 471 -3.87 -10.22 -5.23
CA ALA A 471 -4.43 -11.21 -6.14
C ALA A 471 -4.08 -12.65 -5.74
N GLU A 472 -2.86 -12.90 -5.25
CA GLU A 472 -2.45 -14.19 -4.68
C GLU A 472 -3.34 -14.57 -3.50
N TRP A 473 -3.55 -13.63 -2.56
CA TRP A 473 -4.42 -13.84 -1.39
C TRP A 473 -5.86 -14.13 -1.79
N ILE A 474 -6.46 -13.36 -2.72
CA ILE A 474 -7.84 -13.56 -3.14
C ILE A 474 -7.99 -14.84 -3.99
N SER A 475 -7.01 -15.18 -4.83
CA SER A 475 -6.99 -16.45 -5.56
C SER A 475 -6.95 -17.67 -4.61
N TYR A 476 -6.11 -17.63 -3.57
CA TYR A 476 -6.10 -18.64 -2.51
C TYR A 476 -7.45 -18.72 -1.80
N SER A 477 -8.03 -17.58 -1.48
CA SER A 477 -9.33 -17.49 -0.80
C SER A 477 -10.45 -18.06 -1.67
N ALA A 478 -10.46 -17.75 -2.97
CA ALA A 478 -11.42 -18.32 -3.94
C ALA A 478 -11.29 -19.85 -4.02
N SER A 479 -10.04 -20.38 -4.09
CA SER A 479 -9.80 -21.83 -4.03
C SER A 479 -10.42 -22.45 -2.79
N SER A 480 -10.18 -21.86 -1.63
CA SER A 480 -10.66 -22.35 -0.34
C SER A 480 -12.19 -22.32 -0.20
N VAL A 481 -12.82 -21.22 -0.62
CA VAL A 481 -14.29 -21.07 -0.63
C VAL A 481 -14.94 -22.12 -1.54
N LEU A 482 -14.41 -22.29 -2.76
CA LEU A 482 -14.90 -23.28 -3.73
C LEU A 482 -14.75 -24.72 -3.22
N GLU A 483 -13.71 -25.02 -2.45
CA GLU A 483 -13.50 -26.32 -1.81
C GLU A 483 -14.57 -26.59 -0.75
N VAL A 484 -14.89 -25.62 0.09
CA VAL A 484 -15.93 -25.74 1.13
C VAL A 484 -17.30 -26.07 0.54
N VAL A 485 -17.65 -25.47 -0.61
CA VAL A 485 -18.92 -25.74 -1.29
C VAL A 485 -18.85 -26.93 -2.27
N GLY A 486 -17.74 -27.70 -2.29
CA GLY A 486 -17.60 -28.93 -3.06
C GLY A 486 -17.27 -28.74 -4.54
N ARG A 487 -16.95 -27.53 -5.02
CA ARG A 487 -16.56 -27.24 -6.41
C ARG A 487 -15.06 -27.54 -6.65
N ARG A 488 -14.65 -28.78 -6.46
CA ARG A 488 -13.26 -29.22 -6.41
C ARG A 488 -12.43 -28.89 -7.65
N LYS A 489 -13.03 -28.98 -8.85
CA LYS A 489 -12.31 -28.70 -10.11
C LYS A 489 -11.88 -27.21 -10.17
N LEU A 490 -12.78 -26.29 -9.86
CA LEU A 490 -12.50 -24.86 -9.83
C LEU A 490 -11.55 -24.50 -8.67
N SER A 491 -11.73 -25.13 -7.52
CA SER A 491 -10.79 -24.98 -6.39
C SER A 491 -9.35 -25.32 -6.81
N ALA A 492 -9.16 -26.44 -7.52
CA ALA A 492 -7.85 -26.85 -8.03
C ALA A 492 -7.27 -25.83 -9.03
N GLN A 493 -8.10 -25.27 -9.92
CA GLN A 493 -7.66 -24.24 -10.87
C GLN A 493 -7.18 -22.95 -10.17
N TYR A 494 -7.92 -22.47 -9.16
CA TYR A 494 -7.52 -21.31 -8.37
C TYR A 494 -6.28 -21.59 -7.52
N ARG A 495 -6.07 -22.81 -7.03
CA ARG A 495 -4.84 -23.23 -6.33
C ARG A 495 -3.63 -23.14 -7.26
N ILE A 496 -3.74 -23.64 -8.48
CA ILE A 496 -2.72 -23.50 -9.52
C ILE A 496 -2.47 -22.04 -9.84
N LEU A 497 -3.53 -21.24 -10.01
CA LEU A 497 -3.41 -19.81 -10.28
C LEU A 497 -2.71 -19.07 -9.15
N THR A 498 -2.95 -19.43 -7.89
CA THR A 498 -2.26 -18.85 -6.72
C THR A 498 -0.75 -19.04 -6.82
N GLU A 499 -0.28 -20.25 -7.12
CA GLU A 499 1.15 -20.52 -7.28
C GLU A 499 1.73 -19.80 -8.52
N ARG A 500 0.97 -19.73 -9.61
CA ARG A 500 1.37 -18.96 -10.79
C ARG A 500 1.50 -17.46 -10.50
N LEU A 501 0.60 -16.89 -9.70
CA LEU A 501 0.67 -15.48 -9.25
C LEU A 501 1.88 -15.22 -8.36
N ARG A 502 2.17 -16.15 -7.44
CA ARG A 502 3.33 -16.08 -6.53
C ARG A 502 4.65 -16.04 -7.30
N HIS A 503 4.82 -16.93 -8.25
CA HIS A 503 6.09 -17.15 -8.95
C HIS A 503 6.21 -16.43 -10.30
N GLY A 504 5.11 -15.97 -10.88
CA GLY A 504 5.09 -15.34 -12.22
C GLY A 504 5.43 -16.30 -13.34
N VAL A 505 4.84 -17.51 -13.33
CA VAL A 505 5.17 -18.59 -14.26
C VAL A 505 3.93 -19.24 -14.86
N MET A 506 4.10 -19.88 -16.00
CA MET A 506 3.11 -20.80 -16.55
C MET A 506 3.06 -22.09 -15.73
N GLU A 507 1.95 -22.84 -15.84
CA GLU A 507 1.66 -24.02 -15.04
C GLU A 507 2.75 -25.10 -15.13
N GLU A 508 3.33 -25.28 -16.30
CA GLU A 508 4.36 -26.29 -16.52
C GLU A 508 5.69 -26.04 -15.79
N LEU A 509 5.92 -24.84 -15.24
CA LEU A 509 7.10 -24.53 -14.44
C LEU A 509 6.90 -24.68 -12.94
N LEU A 510 5.69 -24.93 -12.47
CA LEU A 510 5.36 -24.92 -11.04
C LEU A 510 6.22 -25.92 -10.24
N GLU A 511 6.48 -27.11 -10.77
CA GLU A 511 7.37 -28.06 -10.11
C GLU A 511 8.81 -27.55 -10.01
N LEU A 512 9.32 -26.88 -11.04
CA LEU A 512 10.71 -26.43 -11.09
C LEU A 512 10.99 -25.23 -10.17
N VAL A 513 10.01 -24.33 -10.02
CA VAL A 513 10.18 -23.14 -9.17
C VAL A 513 10.06 -23.43 -7.67
N THR A 514 9.75 -24.66 -7.27
CA THR A 514 9.88 -25.10 -5.88
C THR A 514 11.33 -25.33 -5.46
N LEU A 515 12.24 -25.46 -6.43
CA LEU A 515 13.66 -25.63 -6.17
C LEU A 515 14.30 -24.32 -5.68
N PRO A 516 15.24 -24.37 -4.72
CA PRO A 516 15.91 -23.19 -4.20
C PRO A 516 16.65 -22.43 -5.30
N GLU A 517 16.59 -21.10 -5.26
CA GLU A 517 17.20 -20.17 -6.23
C GLU A 517 16.67 -20.30 -7.68
N ILE A 518 15.64 -21.11 -7.92
CA ILE A 518 14.97 -21.23 -9.21
C ILE A 518 13.71 -20.34 -9.23
N GLY A 519 13.88 -19.15 -9.76
CA GLY A 519 12.75 -18.28 -10.11
C GLY A 519 12.32 -18.52 -11.58
N ARG A 520 11.38 -17.67 -12.05
CA ARG A 520 10.77 -17.76 -13.38
C ARG A 520 11.80 -17.87 -14.55
N VAL A 521 12.89 -17.09 -14.50
CA VAL A 521 13.90 -17.08 -15.60
C VAL A 521 14.67 -18.39 -15.62
N ARG A 522 15.25 -18.80 -14.49
CA ARG A 522 16.01 -20.05 -14.41
C ARG A 522 15.11 -21.27 -14.61
N GLY A 523 13.87 -21.25 -14.10
CA GLY A 523 12.87 -22.29 -14.36
C GLY A 523 12.60 -22.48 -15.85
N ARG A 524 12.41 -21.37 -16.60
CA ARG A 524 12.21 -21.42 -18.05
C ARG A 524 13.46 -21.91 -18.78
N MET A 525 14.67 -21.58 -18.32
CA MET A 525 15.92 -22.08 -18.90
C MET A 525 16.09 -23.61 -18.66
N LEU A 526 15.79 -24.10 -17.46
CA LEU A 526 15.76 -25.55 -17.17
C LEU A 526 14.79 -26.27 -18.11
N TRP A 527 13.55 -25.76 -18.20
CA TRP A 527 12.51 -26.36 -19.03
C TRP A 527 12.90 -26.42 -20.51
N ARG A 528 13.46 -25.34 -21.05
CA ARG A 528 13.98 -25.27 -22.44
C ARG A 528 15.19 -26.20 -22.67
N SER A 529 15.98 -26.44 -21.64
CA SER A 529 17.13 -27.35 -21.69
C SER A 529 16.73 -28.84 -21.51
N GLY A 530 15.41 -29.14 -21.42
CA GLY A 530 14.89 -30.50 -21.35
C GLY A 530 14.56 -30.99 -19.95
N PHE A 531 14.86 -30.23 -18.89
CA PHE A 531 14.51 -30.56 -17.50
C PHE A 531 13.11 -30.00 -17.20
N LYS A 532 12.07 -30.82 -17.44
CA LYS A 532 10.66 -30.39 -17.37
C LYS A 532 10.01 -30.63 -16.02
N LYS A 533 10.52 -31.60 -15.24
CA LYS A 533 10.00 -32.04 -13.95
C LYS A 533 11.11 -32.15 -12.91
N LEU A 534 10.75 -32.18 -11.64
CA LEU A 534 11.70 -32.45 -10.55
C LEU A 534 12.47 -33.75 -10.76
N GLU A 535 11.82 -34.79 -11.31
CA GLU A 535 12.43 -36.06 -11.62
C GLU A 535 13.57 -35.96 -12.65
N ASP A 536 13.45 -35.07 -13.65
CA ASP A 536 14.50 -34.82 -14.65
C ASP A 536 15.73 -34.20 -13.97
N VAL A 537 15.51 -33.25 -13.06
CA VAL A 537 16.58 -32.63 -12.25
C VAL A 537 17.22 -33.64 -11.33
N ARG A 538 16.42 -34.53 -10.72
CA ARG A 538 16.90 -35.62 -9.85
C ARG A 538 17.78 -36.62 -10.57
N ARG A 539 17.50 -36.94 -11.83
CA ARG A 539 18.28 -37.87 -12.66
C ARG A 539 19.52 -37.27 -13.28
N ALA A 540 19.54 -35.97 -13.51
CA ALA A 540 20.63 -35.26 -14.16
C ALA A 540 21.91 -35.25 -13.32
N SER A 541 23.06 -35.17 -13.99
CA SER A 541 24.34 -34.90 -13.32
C SER A 541 24.46 -33.40 -12.98
N ILE A 542 25.29 -33.06 -11.97
CA ILE A 542 25.58 -31.67 -11.64
C ILE A 542 26.18 -30.93 -12.83
N ASP A 543 27.01 -31.62 -13.62
CA ASP A 543 27.64 -31.04 -14.81
C ASP A 543 26.61 -30.72 -15.92
N ASP A 544 25.58 -31.55 -16.09
CA ASP A 544 24.52 -31.28 -17.07
C ASP A 544 23.63 -30.11 -16.63
N LEU A 545 23.31 -30.03 -15.35
CA LEU A 545 22.58 -28.88 -14.79
C LEU A 545 23.38 -27.58 -14.88
N ALA A 546 24.71 -27.65 -14.69
CA ALA A 546 25.57 -26.48 -14.77
C ALA A 546 25.76 -25.93 -16.21
N LYS A 547 25.41 -26.72 -17.25
CA LYS A 547 25.38 -26.26 -18.63
C LYS A 547 24.17 -25.38 -18.96
N VAL A 548 23.13 -25.37 -18.09
CA VAL A 548 21.94 -24.55 -18.30
C VAL A 548 22.29 -23.08 -18.08
N PRO A 549 21.94 -22.18 -19.03
CA PRO A 549 22.22 -20.76 -18.88
C PRO A 549 21.70 -20.19 -17.56
N GLY A 550 22.56 -19.47 -16.84
CA GLY A 550 22.21 -18.87 -15.52
C GLY A 550 22.25 -19.83 -14.33
N ILE A 551 22.69 -21.09 -14.53
CA ILE A 551 22.87 -22.09 -13.48
C ILE A 551 24.35 -22.48 -13.44
N GLY A 552 25.07 -21.97 -12.44
CA GLY A 552 26.45 -22.37 -12.18
C GLY A 552 26.51 -23.63 -11.29
N THR A 553 27.71 -24.19 -11.13
CA THR A 553 27.95 -25.46 -10.39
C THR A 553 27.41 -25.41 -8.95
N ALA A 554 27.51 -24.25 -8.29
CA ALA A 554 27.00 -24.07 -6.92
C ALA A 554 25.46 -24.18 -6.86
N ILE A 555 24.75 -23.55 -7.81
CA ILE A 555 23.29 -23.64 -7.90
C ILE A 555 22.88 -25.06 -8.33
N ALA A 556 23.58 -25.65 -9.31
CA ALA A 556 23.35 -27.01 -9.78
C ALA A 556 23.41 -28.03 -8.62
N SER A 557 24.42 -27.91 -7.75
CA SER A 557 24.55 -28.76 -6.56
C SER A 557 23.41 -28.59 -5.55
N LYS A 558 22.95 -27.34 -5.34
CA LYS A 558 21.84 -27.02 -4.42
C LYS A 558 20.51 -27.60 -4.94
N ILE A 559 20.18 -27.36 -6.23
CA ILE A 559 18.92 -27.83 -6.81
C ILE A 559 18.88 -29.36 -6.92
N LYS A 560 20.01 -29.99 -7.22
CA LYS A 560 20.14 -31.45 -7.25
C LYS A 560 19.81 -32.07 -5.90
N ARG A 561 20.42 -31.56 -4.82
CA ARG A 561 20.16 -32.02 -3.46
C ARG A 561 18.69 -31.80 -3.07
N ALA A 562 18.15 -30.59 -3.31
CA ALA A 562 16.75 -30.30 -3.01
C ALA A 562 15.77 -31.21 -3.76
N ALA A 563 16.06 -31.52 -5.04
CA ALA A 563 15.24 -32.45 -5.82
C ALA A 563 15.31 -33.91 -5.28
N GLU A 564 16.44 -34.33 -4.70
CA GLU A 564 16.59 -35.62 -4.03
C GLU A 564 15.81 -35.67 -2.71
N ASP A 565 15.90 -34.60 -1.89
CA ASP A 565 15.18 -34.47 -0.61
C ASP A 565 13.66 -34.51 -0.82
N LEU A 566 13.12 -33.70 -1.76
CA LEU A 566 11.69 -33.67 -2.10
C LEU A 566 11.16 -35.01 -2.66
N GLY A 567 12.02 -35.79 -3.31
CA GLY A 567 11.65 -37.12 -3.82
C GLY A 567 11.70 -38.23 -2.78
N SER A 568 12.29 -38.02 -1.60
CA SER A 568 12.31 -38.95 -0.49
C SER A 568 11.09 -38.83 0.46
N GLU A 569 10.36 -37.72 0.38
CA GLU A 569 9.16 -37.45 1.19
C GLU A 569 7.85 -37.84 0.46
N ALA A 570 7.89 -38.13 -0.83
CA ALA A 570 6.75 -38.55 -1.65
C ALA A 570 6.69 -40.08 -1.82
#